data_c0ec4d05bee2c1b9cc0da1bb45cdc9f5
#
_entry.id   c0ec4d05bee2c1b9cc0da1bb45cdc9f5
#
_cell.length_a   1.000
_cell.length_b   1.000
_cell.length_c   1.000
_cell.angle_alpha   90.00
_cell.angle_beta   90.00
_cell.angle_gamma   90.00
#
_symmetry.space_group_name_H-M   'P 1'
#
loop_
_entity.id
_entity.type
_entity.pdbx_description
1 polymer ?
#
loop_
_entity_poly.entity_id
_entity_poly.type
_entity_poly.pdbx_seq_one_letter_code
_entity_poly.pdbx_strand_id
1 'polypeptide(L)'
;LAVLFFSRSRASVLLVSVHFFISFSVAWLVYKIGFDYDPFIHQTNETLIWQTGTLLPKPFYYIGQYSLIIFFGRLLNLSLVWLDKLLVPLLAAVYLPLTVYHAFKDNFKFKTNHLAVIVGLLLFLPFTNFISTTPQSLANTLFLITIFLSLYFLAHPRASFWPLLVLALTTFLVHPLAGIPCLFFVILLLLYHRFRLKIPSLLHQGIFWELFIIACLALPAAFLINAKTVAQLQVGLNSHWPANLIVALTSADLSLFYRPYINVYDLIYNYGNNLVPLFFLLTIVGLWYLSRRSRLKIFVIYICLSFILLINYVFLVAGLSFFNLLSSEQQIYPARILSLSAYSLLPFLVFGLYLILQKVIQQKGLFILLLTALTALALTNSFYLSYPRVDQITEDHGYSTSATDVKTVNFLEQLNQGQPYVVLAAQPISAAAIKTLGFKYYYNGFYFYPVPTGERLYQLYEDLAYNNEKTADVMATVRYLTGVNTVYFILTDYWFNASDLILQHKDSADHWYAIDGKNFIFEYVN
;
A
#
# COMPACT_ATOMS: atom_id res chain seq x y z
N LEU A 1 1.95 -4.05 25.97
CA LEU A 1 0.78 -3.18 26.27
C LEU A 1 0.45 -3.15 27.76
N ALA A 2 0.35 -4.31 28.47
CA ALA A 2 0.08 -4.31 29.91
C ALA A 2 1.11 -3.48 30.70
N VAL A 3 2.41 -3.67 30.45
CA VAL A 3 3.49 -2.86 31.06
C VAL A 3 3.35 -1.38 30.70
N LEU A 4 2.96 -1.06 29.45
CA LEU A 4 2.76 0.30 28.98
C LEU A 4 1.64 1.02 29.73
N PHE A 5 0.58 0.29 30.08
CA PHE A 5 -0.54 0.84 30.82
C PHE A 5 -0.17 1.25 32.26
N PHE A 6 0.65 0.44 32.93
CA PHE A 6 1.10 0.72 34.29
C PHE A 6 2.24 1.76 34.34
N SER A 7 2.98 1.91 33.26
CA SER A 7 4.04 2.91 33.16
C SER A 7 3.49 4.30 32.91
N ARG A 8 3.82 5.25 33.77
CA ARG A 8 3.53 6.68 33.58
C ARG A 8 4.66 7.40 32.82
N SER A 9 5.69 6.67 32.43
CA SER A 9 6.88 7.21 31.75
C SER A 9 6.65 7.42 30.26
N ARG A 10 7.30 8.44 29.69
CA ARG A 10 7.39 8.64 28.24
C ARG A 10 8.11 7.48 27.54
N ALA A 11 8.92 6.71 28.28
CA ALA A 11 9.57 5.50 27.77
C ALA A 11 8.56 4.47 27.24
N SER A 12 7.30 4.51 27.67
CA SER A 12 6.25 3.64 27.13
C SER A 12 6.04 3.81 25.62
N VAL A 13 6.16 5.04 25.09
CA VAL A 13 6.04 5.29 23.65
C VAL A 13 7.22 4.69 22.88
N LEU A 14 8.42 4.74 23.46
CA LEU A 14 9.60 4.09 22.88
C LEU A 14 9.40 2.57 22.78
N LEU A 15 8.85 1.92 23.80
CA LEU A 15 8.53 0.49 23.76
C LEU A 15 7.51 0.16 22.67
N VAL A 16 6.50 1.02 22.45
CA VAL A 16 5.57 0.87 21.33
C VAL A 16 6.30 1.01 19.99
N SER A 17 7.19 1.98 19.84
CA SER A 17 7.99 2.18 18.62
C SER A 17 8.88 0.96 18.33
N VAL A 18 9.51 0.38 19.35
CA VAL A 18 10.30 -0.85 19.20
C VAL A 18 9.42 -2.02 18.76
N HIS A 19 8.24 -2.18 19.37
CA HIS A 19 7.30 -3.23 18.97
C HIS A 19 6.81 -3.03 17.51
N PHE A 20 6.49 -1.81 17.10
CA PHE A 20 6.14 -1.49 15.72
C PHE A 20 7.28 -1.83 14.76
N PHE A 21 8.51 -1.44 15.12
CA PHE A 21 9.66 -1.74 14.28
C PHE A 21 9.86 -3.25 14.07
N ILE A 22 9.77 -4.03 15.15
CA ILE A 22 9.85 -5.50 15.05
C ILE A 22 8.73 -6.04 14.16
N SER A 23 7.47 -5.60 14.38
CA SER A 23 6.33 -6.06 13.58
C SER A 23 6.45 -5.71 12.09
N PHE A 24 6.96 -4.52 11.76
CA PHE A 24 7.13 -4.12 10.37
C PHE A 24 8.35 -4.74 9.69
N SER A 25 9.34 -5.22 10.48
CA SER A 25 10.61 -5.71 9.94
C SER A 25 10.71 -7.23 9.88
N VAL A 26 9.80 -7.99 10.50
CA VAL A 26 9.91 -9.45 10.61
C VAL A 26 9.93 -10.13 9.23
N ALA A 27 9.16 -9.64 8.26
CA ALA A 27 9.15 -10.15 6.91
C ALA A 27 10.53 -10.05 6.23
N TRP A 28 11.26 -8.95 6.46
CA TRP A 28 12.61 -8.74 5.93
C TRP A 28 13.66 -9.65 6.55
N LEU A 29 13.44 -10.10 7.79
CA LEU A 29 14.32 -11.05 8.45
C LEU A 29 14.11 -12.47 7.90
N VAL A 30 12.88 -12.80 7.51
CA VAL A 30 12.52 -14.10 6.97
C VAL A 30 12.87 -14.21 5.49
N TYR A 31 12.45 -13.26 4.67
CA TYR A 31 12.73 -13.24 3.23
C TYR A 31 14.09 -12.59 2.95
N LYS A 32 15.13 -13.41 2.89
CA LYS A 32 16.51 -12.93 2.68
C LYS A 32 16.72 -12.22 1.34
N ILE A 33 16.10 -12.71 0.27
CA ILE A 33 16.21 -12.13 -1.08
C ILE A 33 15.41 -10.83 -1.15
N GLY A 34 14.20 -10.81 -0.64
CA GLY A 34 13.31 -9.66 -0.57
C GLY A 34 11.88 -10.08 -0.28
N PHE A 35 11.06 -9.16 0.16
CA PHE A 35 9.65 -9.33 0.44
C PHE A 35 8.85 -8.47 -0.52
N ASP A 36 7.72 -9.00 -1.05
CA ASP A 36 6.88 -8.34 -2.04
C ASP A 36 7.59 -8.17 -3.41
N TYR A 37 6.92 -7.67 -4.43
CA TYR A 37 7.44 -7.52 -5.80
C TYR A 37 7.83 -6.09 -6.12
N ASP A 38 6.99 -5.14 -5.78
CA ASP A 38 7.20 -3.72 -6.07
C ASP A 38 8.56 -3.20 -5.58
N PRO A 39 9.08 -3.58 -4.39
CA PRO A 39 10.39 -3.16 -3.94
C PRO A 39 11.52 -3.48 -4.91
N PHE A 40 11.46 -4.62 -5.62
CA PHE A 40 12.53 -4.98 -6.57
C PHE A 40 12.60 -4.01 -7.75
N ILE A 41 11.44 -3.55 -8.25
CA ILE A 41 11.36 -2.56 -9.32
C ILE A 41 11.97 -1.24 -8.85
N HIS A 42 11.63 -0.81 -7.64
CA HIS A 42 12.12 0.45 -7.09
C HIS A 42 13.62 0.40 -6.77
N GLN A 43 14.12 -0.68 -6.16
CA GLN A 43 15.55 -0.89 -5.89
C GLN A 43 16.39 -0.88 -7.18
N THR A 44 15.86 -1.45 -8.26
CA THR A 44 16.55 -1.45 -9.55
C THR A 44 16.63 -0.05 -10.14
N ASN A 45 15.54 0.75 -10.05
CA ASN A 45 15.56 2.15 -10.45
C ASN A 45 16.52 3.00 -9.60
N GLU A 46 16.53 2.83 -8.30
CA GLU A 46 17.44 3.51 -7.38
C GLU A 46 18.91 3.18 -7.70
N THR A 47 19.19 1.91 -7.98
CA THR A 47 20.52 1.46 -8.41
C THR A 47 20.92 2.07 -9.75
N LEU A 48 19.99 2.13 -10.71
CA LEU A 48 20.23 2.73 -12.01
C LEU A 48 20.55 4.23 -11.89
N ILE A 49 19.74 4.98 -11.11
CA ILE A 49 19.97 6.39 -10.86
C ILE A 49 21.31 6.62 -10.14
N TRP A 50 21.63 5.76 -9.16
CA TRP A 50 22.91 5.82 -8.43
C TRP A 50 24.11 5.69 -9.36
N GLN A 51 24.04 4.76 -10.34
CA GLN A 51 25.12 4.43 -11.26
C GLN A 51 25.22 5.40 -12.44
N THR A 52 24.07 5.78 -13.01
CA THR A 52 24.01 6.49 -14.31
C THR A 52 23.48 7.92 -14.21
N GLY A 53 22.82 8.26 -13.12
CA GLY A 53 22.10 9.54 -12.98
C GLY A 53 20.79 9.62 -13.79
N THR A 54 20.35 8.53 -14.43
CA THR A 54 19.15 8.49 -15.29
C THR A 54 17.99 7.74 -14.64
N LEU A 55 16.78 8.15 -14.93
CA LEU A 55 15.54 7.55 -14.41
C LEU A 55 14.88 6.60 -15.42
N LEU A 56 15.31 6.59 -16.67
CA LEU A 56 14.74 5.76 -17.71
C LEU A 56 14.95 4.25 -17.43
N PRO A 57 14.00 3.36 -17.73
CA PRO A 57 12.78 3.62 -18.52
C PRO A 57 11.54 4.03 -17.71
N LYS A 58 11.62 4.08 -16.38
CA LYS A 58 10.44 4.39 -15.54
C LYS A 58 10.12 5.88 -15.49
N PRO A 59 8.84 6.25 -15.35
CA PRO A 59 8.44 7.64 -15.25
C PRO A 59 8.86 8.26 -13.89
N PHE A 60 8.98 9.59 -13.88
CA PHE A 60 9.48 10.39 -12.74
C PHE A 60 8.52 10.47 -11.52
N TYR A 61 7.39 9.77 -11.54
CA TYR A 61 6.35 9.89 -10.50
C TYR A 61 6.81 9.59 -9.08
N TYR A 62 7.90 8.83 -8.94
CA TYR A 62 8.41 8.36 -7.65
C TYR A 62 9.75 8.99 -7.29
N ILE A 63 10.10 10.10 -7.97
CA ILE A 63 11.41 10.75 -7.79
C ILE A 63 11.68 11.12 -6.34
N GLY A 64 10.64 11.41 -5.55
CA GLY A 64 10.78 11.74 -4.13
C GLY A 64 11.37 10.57 -3.33
N GLN A 65 10.89 9.33 -3.51
CA GLN A 65 11.48 8.17 -2.86
C GLN A 65 12.92 7.94 -3.32
N TYR A 66 13.13 7.89 -4.62
CA TYR A 66 14.45 7.61 -5.19
C TYR A 66 15.49 8.63 -4.72
N SER A 67 15.12 9.92 -4.72
CA SER A 67 16.02 10.98 -4.23
C SER A 67 16.33 10.82 -2.74
N LEU A 68 15.35 10.46 -1.91
CA LEU A 68 15.58 10.23 -0.48
C LEU A 68 16.53 9.06 -0.24
N ILE A 69 16.30 7.91 -0.89
CA ILE A 69 17.13 6.71 -0.75
C ILE A 69 18.57 7.01 -1.19
N ILE A 70 18.75 7.66 -2.35
CA ILE A 70 20.07 8.00 -2.90
C ILE A 70 20.77 9.02 -2.02
N PHE A 71 20.05 10.05 -1.56
CA PHE A 71 20.62 11.08 -0.67
C PHE A 71 21.13 10.45 0.64
N PHE A 72 20.30 9.64 1.31
CA PHE A 72 20.74 8.99 2.54
C PHE A 72 21.82 7.93 2.30
N GLY A 73 21.77 7.22 1.17
CA GLY A 73 22.82 6.29 0.78
C GLY A 73 24.18 6.95 0.68
N ARG A 74 24.24 8.11 0.04
CA ARG A 74 25.48 8.91 -0.10
C ARG A 74 25.90 9.56 1.21
N LEU A 75 24.95 10.17 1.92
CA LEU A 75 25.22 10.90 3.16
C LEU A 75 25.73 9.96 4.27
N LEU A 76 25.12 8.79 4.43
CA LEU A 76 25.39 7.85 5.51
C LEU A 76 26.35 6.71 5.09
N ASN A 77 26.75 6.67 3.83
CA ASN A 77 27.54 5.59 3.23
C ASN A 77 26.92 4.21 3.48
N LEU A 78 25.59 4.12 3.32
CA LEU A 78 24.81 2.89 3.49
C LEU A 78 24.42 2.29 2.14
N SER A 79 24.29 0.96 2.11
CA SER A 79 23.74 0.24 0.95
C SER A 79 22.32 0.68 0.65
N LEU A 80 22.02 0.97 -0.63
CA LEU A 80 20.67 1.32 -1.09
C LEU A 80 19.65 0.24 -0.72
N VAL A 81 20.02 -1.04 -0.82
CA VAL A 81 19.16 -2.17 -0.46
C VAL A 81 18.73 -2.15 1.00
N TRP A 82 19.65 -1.82 1.92
CA TRP A 82 19.30 -1.71 3.34
C TRP A 82 18.46 -0.48 3.65
N LEU A 83 18.76 0.64 3.01
CA LEU A 83 17.95 1.85 3.16
C LEU A 83 16.54 1.64 2.65
N ASP A 84 16.39 1.05 1.47
CA ASP A 84 15.09 0.74 0.91
C ASP A 84 14.32 -0.23 1.82
N LYS A 85 14.93 -1.30 2.32
CA LYS A 85 14.29 -2.22 3.25
C LYS A 85 13.80 -1.57 4.55
N LEU A 86 14.52 -0.57 5.08
CA LEU A 86 14.31 -0.06 6.44
C LEU A 86 13.62 1.31 6.48
N LEU A 87 13.58 2.07 5.39
CA LEU A 87 13.10 3.45 5.41
C LEU A 87 11.67 3.56 5.91
N VAL A 88 10.72 2.88 5.28
CA VAL A 88 9.31 2.93 5.71
C VAL A 88 9.09 2.26 7.06
N PRO A 89 9.58 1.03 7.32
CA PRO A 89 9.47 0.43 8.65
C PRO A 89 9.97 1.33 9.78
N LEU A 90 11.13 1.98 9.59
CA LEU A 90 11.72 2.85 10.60
C LEU A 90 10.90 4.14 10.78
N LEU A 91 10.56 4.82 9.68
CA LEU A 91 9.77 6.05 9.73
C LEU A 91 8.39 5.79 10.37
N ALA A 92 7.70 4.74 9.95
CA ALA A 92 6.41 4.39 10.51
C ALA A 92 6.50 4.01 11.99
N ALA A 93 7.47 3.18 12.37
CA ALA A 93 7.62 2.72 13.75
C ALA A 93 7.98 3.84 14.72
N VAL A 94 8.73 4.86 14.27
CA VAL A 94 9.15 5.96 15.14
C VAL A 94 8.15 7.11 15.08
N TYR A 95 7.87 7.61 13.90
CA TYR A 95 7.12 8.88 13.77
C TYR A 95 5.61 8.72 13.95
N LEU A 96 4.98 7.60 13.57
CA LEU A 96 3.55 7.44 13.83
C LEU A 96 3.22 7.40 15.33
N PRO A 97 3.86 6.57 16.17
CA PRO A 97 3.63 6.61 17.61
C PRO A 97 3.87 7.97 18.24
N LEU A 98 4.97 8.64 17.85
CA LEU A 98 5.34 9.94 18.40
C LEU A 98 4.35 11.03 18.02
N THR A 99 3.95 11.12 16.75
CA THR A 99 3.02 12.15 16.28
C THR A 99 1.64 11.98 16.90
N VAL A 100 1.13 10.75 16.97
CA VAL A 100 -0.15 10.45 17.63
C VAL A 100 -0.07 10.83 19.13
N TYR A 101 0.99 10.37 19.81
CA TYR A 101 1.15 10.65 21.22
C TYR A 101 1.16 12.15 21.52
N HIS A 102 2.01 12.92 20.83
CA HIS A 102 2.12 14.36 21.02
C HIS A 102 0.86 15.10 20.60
N ALA A 103 0.26 14.75 19.47
CA ALA A 103 -0.97 15.36 19.01
C ALA A 103 -2.10 15.31 20.04
N PHE A 104 -2.26 14.19 20.73
CA PHE A 104 -3.36 14.05 21.71
C PHE A 104 -2.96 14.43 23.14
N LYS A 105 -1.72 14.21 23.54
CA LYS A 105 -1.25 14.63 24.87
C LYS A 105 -1.20 16.13 25.02
N ASP A 106 -0.54 16.79 24.08
CA ASP A 106 -0.24 18.22 24.21
C ASP A 106 -1.47 19.08 23.91
N ASN A 107 -2.29 18.69 22.92
CA ASN A 107 -3.46 19.47 22.49
C ASN A 107 -4.73 19.14 23.27
N PHE A 108 -4.93 17.89 23.68
CA PHE A 108 -6.20 17.43 24.31
C PHE A 108 -6.04 16.93 25.75
N LYS A 109 -4.79 16.97 26.28
CA LYS A 109 -4.47 16.60 27.66
C LYS A 109 -4.85 15.15 28.01
N PHE A 110 -4.73 14.23 27.05
CA PHE A 110 -4.96 12.82 27.31
C PHE A 110 -3.92 12.27 28.28
N LYS A 111 -4.31 11.30 29.11
CA LYS A 111 -3.38 10.65 30.04
C LYS A 111 -2.34 9.81 29.30
N THR A 112 -1.07 9.91 29.70
CA THR A 112 0.06 9.22 29.06
C THR A 112 -0.15 7.71 28.92
N ASN A 113 -0.59 7.05 29.99
CA ASN A 113 -0.82 5.61 29.97
C ASN A 113 -1.95 5.19 29.02
N HIS A 114 -3.04 5.97 28.93
CA HIS A 114 -4.11 5.68 27.96
C HIS A 114 -3.61 5.85 26.53
N LEU A 115 -2.84 6.90 26.28
CA LEU A 115 -2.27 7.13 24.95
C LEU A 115 -1.30 6.04 24.52
N ALA A 116 -0.45 5.55 25.42
CA ALA A 116 0.47 4.47 25.08
C ALA A 116 -0.28 3.19 24.65
N VAL A 117 -1.40 2.88 25.33
CA VAL A 117 -2.27 1.76 24.94
C VAL A 117 -2.93 2.01 23.60
N ILE A 118 -3.52 3.21 23.39
CA ILE A 118 -4.19 3.57 22.14
C ILE A 118 -3.22 3.50 20.96
N VAL A 119 -2.02 4.05 21.10
CA VAL A 119 -0.99 4.02 20.06
C VAL A 119 -0.60 2.57 19.75
N GLY A 120 -0.43 1.73 20.77
CA GLY A 120 -0.17 0.29 20.56
C GLY A 120 -1.32 -0.43 19.83
N LEU A 121 -2.56 -0.05 20.10
CA LEU A 121 -3.73 -0.60 19.41
C LEU A 121 -3.86 -0.15 17.95
N LEU A 122 -3.13 0.88 17.50
CA LEU A 122 -3.10 1.24 16.08
C LEU A 122 -2.47 0.15 15.20
N LEU A 123 -1.77 -0.84 15.75
CA LEU A 123 -1.36 -2.04 15.03
C LEU A 123 -2.54 -2.91 14.56
N PHE A 124 -3.74 -2.71 15.07
CA PHE A 124 -4.94 -3.35 14.53
C PHE A 124 -5.39 -2.79 13.17
N LEU A 125 -4.91 -1.62 12.80
CA LEU A 125 -5.12 -1.09 11.45
C LEU A 125 -4.28 -1.89 10.45
N PRO A 126 -4.65 -1.92 9.16
CA PRO A 126 -3.85 -2.57 8.14
C PRO A 126 -2.43 -1.99 8.09
N PHE A 127 -1.51 -2.64 8.79
CA PHE A 127 -0.11 -2.19 8.89
C PHE A 127 0.80 -2.83 7.82
N THR A 128 0.28 -3.74 7.02
CA THR A 128 1.01 -4.38 5.92
C THR A 128 1.63 -3.35 4.97
N ASN A 129 0.97 -2.20 4.79
CA ASN A 129 1.49 -1.07 4.02
C ASN A 129 2.77 -0.43 4.60
N PHE A 130 3.23 -0.84 5.80
CA PHE A 130 4.44 -0.29 6.43
C PHE A 130 5.60 -1.29 6.48
N ILE A 131 5.42 -2.48 5.90
CA ILE A 131 6.44 -3.53 5.88
C ILE A 131 7.46 -3.27 4.78
N SER A 132 7.00 -2.88 3.59
CA SER A 132 7.85 -2.64 2.41
C SER A 132 8.03 -1.17 2.14
N THR A 133 9.24 -0.77 1.73
CA THR A 133 9.45 0.56 1.18
C THR A 133 9.04 0.55 -0.29
N THR A 134 7.85 1.07 -0.53
CA THR A 134 7.37 1.41 -1.86
C THR A 134 6.95 2.87 -1.86
N PRO A 135 6.85 3.53 -3.01
CA PRO A 135 6.37 4.91 -3.07
C PRO A 135 5.00 5.09 -2.41
N GLN A 136 4.10 4.12 -2.58
CA GLN A 136 2.79 4.16 -1.94
C GLN A 136 2.89 4.07 -0.41
N SER A 137 3.70 3.14 0.10
CA SER A 137 3.89 2.93 1.55
C SER A 137 4.54 4.15 2.22
N LEU A 138 5.56 4.74 1.58
CA LEU A 138 6.21 5.95 2.06
C LEU A 138 5.24 7.13 2.05
N ALA A 139 4.48 7.32 0.97
CA ALA A 139 3.49 8.38 0.88
C ALA A 139 2.36 8.22 1.91
N ASN A 140 1.88 7.00 2.17
CA ASN A 140 0.90 6.70 3.22
C ASN A 140 1.44 7.07 4.60
N THR A 141 2.70 6.76 4.88
CA THR A 141 3.37 7.11 6.14
C THR A 141 3.45 8.63 6.32
N LEU A 142 3.89 9.36 5.29
CA LEU A 142 3.98 10.82 5.32
C LEU A 142 2.59 11.47 5.42
N PHE A 143 1.59 10.93 4.74
CA PHE A 143 0.21 11.37 4.83
C PHE A 143 -0.32 11.24 6.26
N LEU A 144 -0.13 10.10 6.91
CA LEU A 144 -0.53 9.87 8.31
C LEU A 144 0.18 10.83 9.28
N ILE A 145 1.48 11.03 9.11
CA ILE A 145 2.24 12.01 9.90
C ILE A 145 1.63 13.41 9.72
N THR A 146 1.28 13.78 8.47
CA THR A 146 0.65 15.08 8.17
C THR A 146 -0.70 15.21 8.86
N ILE A 147 -1.55 14.17 8.84
CA ILE A 147 -2.86 14.15 9.52
C ILE A 147 -2.69 14.41 11.02
N PHE A 148 -1.79 13.74 11.70
CA PHE A 148 -1.62 13.92 13.14
C PHE A 148 -0.88 15.21 13.51
N LEU A 149 0.12 15.62 12.73
CA LEU A 149 0.81 16.89 12.95
C LEU A 149 -0.11 18.09 12.74
N SER A 150 -1.07 18.00 11.82
CA SER A 150 -2.06 19.07 11.58
C SER A 150 -2.94 19.36 12.79
N LEU A 151 -3.14 18.39 13.71
CA LEU A 151 -3.85 18.62 14.97
C LEU A 151 -3.12 19.63 15.87
N TYR A 152 -1.78 19.58 15.87
CA TYR A 152 -0.99 20.57 16.60
C TYR A 152 -1.18 21.98 16.00
N PHE A 153 -1.12 22.09 14.68
CA PHE A 153 -1.34 23.35 13.96
C PHE A 153 -2.73 23.94 14.26
N LEU A 154 -3.79 23.11 14.24
CA LEU A 154 -5.16 23.55 14.56
C LEU A 154 -5.32 24.00 16.01
N ALA A 155 -4.59 23.41 16.93
CA ALA A 155 -4.65 23.76 18.35
C ALA A 155 -3.85 25.03 18.69
N HIS A 156 -2.81 25.36 17.90
CA HIS A 156 -1.90 26.46 18.14
C HIS A 156 -1.96 27.51 17.01
N PRO A 157 -2.72 28.59 17.18
CA PRO A 157 -2.95 29.59 16.12
C PRO A 157 -1.69 30.26 15.55
N ARG A 158 -0.60 30.25 16.31
CA ARG A 158 0.68 30.85 15.91
C ARG A 158 1.69 29.82 15.37
N ALA A 159 1.33 28.54 15.30
CA ALA A 159 2.22 27.51 14.80
C ALA A 159 2.54 27.76 13.32
N SER A 160 3.79 27.49 12.94
CA SER A 160 4.21 27.56 11.55
C SER A 160 3.55 26.42 10.74
N PHE A 161 3.03 26.73 9.56
CA PHE A 161 2.45 25.74 8.67
C PHE A 161 3.50 25.09 7.72
N TRP A 162 4.69 25.63 7.64
CA TRP A 162 5.74 25.14 6.75
C TRP A 162 6.07 23.66 6.88
N PRO A 163 6.13 23.08 8.10
CA PRO A 163 6.33 21.62 8.21
C PRO A 163 5.24 20.80 7.52
N LEU A 164 3.99 21.23 7.59
CA LEU A 164 2.88 20.56 6.91
C LEU A 164 2.98 20.69 5.39
N LEU A 165 3.35 21.88 4.91
CA LEU A 165 3.54 22.11 3.47
C LEU A 165 4.70 21.28 2.93
N VAL A 166 5.83 21.24 3.61
CA VAL A 166 6.99 20.41 3.22
C VAL A 166 6.61 18.94 3.20
N LEU A 167 5.91 18.44 4.21
CA LEU A 167 5.42 17.05 4.23
C LEU A 167 4.47 16.75 3.07
N ALA A 168 3.53 17.65 2.77
CA ALA A 168 2.58 17.46 1.68
C ALA A 168 3.27 17.48 0.31
N LEU A 169 4.22 18.40 0.09
CA LEU A 169 5.04 18.44 -1.11
C LEU A 169 5.90 17.18 -1.26
N THR A 170 6.53 16.74 -0.18
CA THR A 170 7.30 15.48 -0.18
C THR A 170 6.40 14.29 -0.51
N THR A 171 5.21 14.22 0.11
CA THR A 171 4.23 13.16 -0.19
C THR A 171 3.84 13.15 -1.67
N PHE A 172 3.66 14.34 -2.27
CA PHE A 172 3.34 14.48 -3.69
C PHE A 172 4.48 13.99 -4.59
N LEU A 173 5.73 14.36 -4.28
CA LEU A 173 6.91 13.92 -5.03
C LEU A 173 7.20 12.42 -4.85
N VAL A 174 6.80 11.84 -3.72
CA VAL A 174 6.93 10.40 -3.47
C VAL A 174 5.86 9.62 -4.23
N HIS A 175 4.59 10.01 -4.14
CA HIS A 175 3.49 9.34 -4.84
C HIS A 175 2.30 10.27 -5.05
N PRO A 176 1.98 10.64 -6.31
CA PRO A 176 0.91 11.59 -6.62
C PRO A 176 -0.47 11.19 -6.07
N LEU A 177 -0.78 9.88 -6.05
CA LEU A 177 -2.08 9.37 -5.60
C LEU A 177 -2.41 9.78 -4.14
N ALA A 178 -1.44 9.74 -3.25
CA ALA A 178 -1.58 10.19 -1.88
C ALA A 178 -1.23 11.70 -1.73
N GLY A 179 -0.29 12.17 -2.55
CA GLY A 179 0.22 13.53 -2.46
C GLY A 179 -0.74 14.60 -2.92
N ILE A 180 -1.52 14.36 -3.98
CA ILE A 180 -2.55 15.31 -4.45
C ILE A 180 -3.57 15.59 -3.35
N PRO A 181 -4.22 14.58 -2.74
CA PRO A 181 -5.11 14.80 -1.60
C PRO A 181 -4.43 15.46 -0.39
N CYS A 182 -3.17 15.11 -0.13
CA CYS A 182 -2.39 15.69 0.96
C CYS A 182 -2.17 17.20 0.78
N LEU A 183 -1.82 17.62 -0.42
CA LEU A 183 -1.65 19.03 -0.77
C LEU A 183 -2.96 19.81 -0.63
N PHE A 184 -4.07 19.29 -1.19
CA PHE A 184 -5.38 19.91 -1.02
C PHE A 184 -5.79 19.98 0.45
N PHE A 185 -5.55 18.93 1.22
CA PHE A 185 -5.80 18.94 2.66
C PHE A 185 -5.06 20.07 3.37
N VAL A 186 -3.75 20.22 3.11
CA VAL A 186 -2.94 21.27 3.77
C VAL A 186 -3.36 22.67 3.32
N ILE A 187 -3.71 22.87 2.06
CA ILE A 187 -4.23 24.15 1.56
C ILE A 187 -5.59 24.46 2.19
N LEU A 188 -6.52 23.52 2.17
CA LEU A 188 -7.84 23.70 2.81
C LEU A 188 -7.72 23.90 4.32
N LEU A 189 -6.79 23.20 4.97
CA LEU A 189 -6.49 23.39 6.39
C LEU A 189 -5.97 24.80 6.68
N LEU A 190 -5.09 25.33 5.85
CA LEU A 190 -4.58 26.70 5.97
C LEU A 190 -5.71 27.73 5.81
N LEU A 191 -6.55 27.56 4.79
CA LEU A 191 -7.71 28.42 4.58
C LEU A 191 -8.66 28.34 5.77
N TYR A 192 -9.02 27.13 6.19
CA TYR A 192 -9.89 26.92 7.34
C TYR A 192 -9.32 27.56 8.61
N HIS A 193 -8.02 27.45 8.86
CA HIS A 193 -7.35 28.09 9.98
C HIS A 193 -7.42 29.62 9.90
N ARG A 194 -7.23 30.21 8.73
CA ARG A 194 -7.37 31.66 8.48
C ARG A 194 -8.81 32.15 8.71
N PHE A 195 -9.83 31.41 8.23
CA PHE A 195 -11.25 31.76 8.47
C PHE A 195 -11.59 31.80 9.96
N ARG A 196 -11.11 30.84 10.71
CA ARG A 196 -11.35 30.74 12.14
C ARG A 196 -10.78 31.95 12.90
N LEU A 197 -9.73 32.54 12.39
CA LEU A 197 -8.98 33.57 13.08
C LEU A 197 -9.49 35.00 12.82
N LYS A 198 -10.17 35.33 11.72
CA LYS A 198 -10.59 36.73 11.51
C LYS A 198 -11.43 37.09 10.28
N ILE A 199 -11.87 36.26 9.38
CA ILE A 199 -12.39 36.78 8.11
C ILE A 199 -13.79 36.26 7.77
N PRO A 200 -14.83 37.07 7.97
CA PRO A 200 -16.11 36.91 7.31
C PRO A 200 -16.05 37.60 5.94
N SER A 201 -15.31 37.13 4.97
CA SER A 201 -15.56 37.57 3.62
C SER A 201 -16.11 36.40 2.79
N LEU A 202 -17.23 36.62 2.15
CA LEU A 202 -17.87 35.71 1.19
C LEU A 202 -16.89 35.23 0.15
N LEU A 203 -15.90 36.06 -0.22
CA LEU A 203 -14.83 35.70 -1.16
C LEU A 203 -13.96 34.52 -0.68
N HIS A 204 -13.56 34.53 0.59
CA HIS A 204 -12.74 33.43 1.11
C HIS A 204 -13.55 32.14 1.27
N GLN A 205 -14.84 32.26 1.60
CA GLN A 205 -15.73 31.09 1.62
C GLN A 205 -15.90 30.53 0.20
N GLY A 206 -16.02 31.40 -0.82
CA GLY A 206 -16.06 31.00 -2.23
C GLY A 206 -14.81 30.21 -2.61
N ILE A 207 -13.62 30.75 -2.36
CA ILE A 207 -12.33 30.09 -2.65
C ILE A 207 -12.23 28.71 -1.95
N PHE A 208 -12.69 28.59 -0.70
CA PHE A 208 -12.70 27.31 0.00
C PHE A 208 -13.56 26.28 -0.73
N TRP A 209 -14.78 26.66 -1.13
CA TRP A 209 -15.69 25.73 -1.82
C TRP A 209 -15.23 25.41 -3.24
N GLU A 210 -14.65 26.37 -3.94
CA GLU A 210 -14.04 26.13 -5.26
C GLU A 210 -12.89 25.11 -5.16
N LEU A 211 -11.97 25.31 -4.22
CA LEU A 211 -10.88 24.36 -4.00
C LEU A 211 -11.37 23.00 -3.49
N PHE A 212 -12.44 22.97 -2.71
CA PHE A 212 -13.07 21.73 -2.27
C PHE A 212 -13.61 20.93 -3.47
N ILE A 213 -14.33 21.60 -4.40
CA ILE A 213 -14.87 20.97 -5.60
C ILE A 213 -13.73 20.50 -6.51
N ILE A 214 -12.71 21.33 -6.71
CA ILE A 214 -11.52 20.93 -7.49
C ILE A 214 -10.86 19.70 -6.87
N ALA A 215 -10.71 19.66 -5.55
CA ALA A 215 -10.14 18.52 -4.84
C ALA A 215 -10.95 17.23 -5.02
N CYS A 216 -12.29 17.34 -5.11
CA CYS A 216 -13.17 16.19 -5.37
C CYS A 216 -12.96 15.55 -6.75
N LEU A 217 -12.42 16.30 -7.71
CA LEU A 217 -12.19 15.84 -9.07
C LEU A 217 -10.70 15.69 -9.42
N ALA A 218 -9.82 16.03 -8.48
CA ALA A 218 -8.39 16.16 -8.75
C ALA A 218 -7.72 14.84 -9.19
N LEU A 219 -8.06 13.71 -8.57
CA LEU A 219 -7.47 12.42 -8.93
C LEU A 219 -8.01 11.90 -10.28
N PRO A 220 -9.32 11.85 -10.54
CA PRO A 220 -9.82 11.50 -11.86
C PRO A 220 -9.21 12.37 -12.98
N ALA A 221 -9.13 13.68 -12.75
CA ALA A 221 -8.49 14.59 -13.70
C ALA A 221 -7.00 14.28 -13.90
N ALA A 222 -6.27 14.00 -12.82
CA ALA A 222 -4.86 13.62 -12.89
C ALA A 222 -4.65 12.33 -13.68
N PHE A 223 -5.49 11.31 -13.51
CA PHE A 223 -5.44 10.09 -14.31
C PHE A 223 -5.70 10.35 -15.79
N LEU A 224 -6.71 11.13 -16.12
CA LEU A 224 -7.03 11.47 -17.52
C LEU A 224 -5.95 12.31 -18.20
N ILE A 225 -5.33 13.25 -17.48
CA ILE A 225 -4.20 14.05 -17.99
C ILE A 225 -3.00 13.14 -18.21
N ASN A 226 -2.71 12.27 -17.25
CA ASN A 226 -1.60 11.35 -17.33
C ASN A 226 -1.72 10.37 -18.49
N ALA A 227 -2.91 9.83 -18.73
CA ALA A 227 -3.19 8.95 -19.86
C ALA A 227 -2.89 9.58 -21.24
N LYS A 228 -2.98 10.91 -21.34
CA LYS A 228 -2.62 11.65 -22.55
C LYS A 228 -1.13 11.92 -22.69
N THR A 229 -0.41 11.99 -21.57
CA THR A 229 1.00 12.38 -21.55
C THR A 229 1.95 11.19 -21.51
N VAL A 230 1.50 10.07 -20.96
CA VAL A 230 2.30 8.84 -20.79
C VAL A 230 1.58 7.68 -21.47
N ALA A 231 2.13 7.23 -22.58
CA ALA A 231 1.55 6.19 -23.44
C ALA A 231 1.29 4.83 -22.75
N GLN A 232 1.83 4.63 -21.54
CA GLN A 232 1.70 3.37 -20.80
C GLN A 232 0.40 3.25 -19.99
N LEU A 233 -0.31 4.37 -19.72
CA LEU A 233 -1.55 4.34 -18.96
C LEU A 233 -2.74 4.59 -19.87
N GLN A 234 -3.45 3.55 -20.28
CA GLN A 234 -4.65 3.69 -21.11
C GLN A 234 -5.87 3.82 -20.20
N VAL A 235 -6.30 5.06 -19.94
CA VAL A 235 -7.49 5.38 -19.14
C VAL A 235 -8.52 6.09 -20.02
N GLY A 236 -9.75 5.66 -19.92
CA GLY A 236 -10.89 6.28 -20.61
C GLY A 236 -12.08 6.51 -19.69
N LEU A 237 -13.03 7.28 -20.19
CA LEU A 237 -14.31 7.45 -19.50
C LEU A 237 -15.17 6.20 -19.69
N ASN A 238 -15.80 5.76 -18.60
CA ASN A 238 -16.66 4.59 -18.61
C ASN A 238 -18.09 4.99 -19.05
N SER A 239 -18.56 4.44 -20.16
CA SER A 239 -19.92 4.69 -20.67
C SER A 239 -21.02 4.08 -19.77
N HIS A 240 -20.69 3.07 -18.98
CA HIS A 240 -21.62 2.38 -18.06
C HIS A 240 -21.56 2.91 -16.62
N TRP A 241 -21.10 4.15 -16.44
CA TRP A 241 -20.92 4.76 -15.12
C TRP A 241 -22.11 4.64 -14.15
N PRO A 242 -23.40 4.71 -14.57
CA PRO A 242 -24.51 4.58 -13.65
C PRO A 242 -24.63 3.18 -13.03
N ALA A 243 -24.41 2.14 -13.84
CA ALA A 243 -24.44 0.75 -13.36
C ALA A 243 -23.24 0.48 -12.43
N ASN A 244 -22.07 0.95 -12.80
CA ASN A 244 -20.86 0.81 -12.00
C ASN A 244 -20.92 1.60 -10.68
N LEU A 245 -21.64 2.70 -10.63
CA LEU A 245 -21.90 3.43 -9.38
C LEU A 245 -22.69 2.57 -8.39
N ILE A 246 -23.73 1.88 -8.87
CA ILE A 246 -24.52 0.96 -8.05
C ILE A 246 -23.62 -0.17 -7.55
N VAL A 247 -22.82 -0.77 -8.44
CA VAL A 247 -21.86 -1.80 -8.07
C VAL A 247 -20.86 -1.27 -7.03
N ALA A 248 -20.29 -0.08 -7.22
CA ALA A 248 -19.35 0.52 -6.27
C ALA A 248 -19.96 0.76 -4.88
N LEU A 249 -21.24 1.09 -4.81
CA LEU A 249 -21.94 1.32 -3.55
C LEU A 249 -22.39 0.02 -2.87
N THR A 250 -22.63 -1.02 -3.65
CA THR A 250 -23.12 -2.33 -3.15
C THR A 250 -21.99 -3.34 -2.92
N SER A 251 -20.87 -3.22 -3.63
CA SER A 251 -19.71 -4.11 -3.51
C SER A 251 -18.77 -3.74 -2.35
N ALA A 252 -19.04 -2.65 -1.63
CA ALA A 252 -18.42 -2.44 -0.34
C ALA A 252 -18.87 -3.58 0.57
N ASP A 253 -18.12 -4.66 0.60
CA ASP A 253 -18.42 -5.84 1.38
C ASP A 253 -18.36 -5.48 2.87
N LEU A 254 -19.50 -4.98 3.34
CA LEU A 254 -19.77 -4.70 4.74
C LEU A 254 -20.24 -5.97 5.46
N SER A 255 -19.92 -7.16 4.93
CA SER A 255 -20.29 -8.41 5.58
C SER A 255 -19.62 -8.45 6.96
N LEU A 256 -20.45 -8.13 7.96
CA LEU A 256 -20.06 -8.19 9.39
C LEU A 256 -19.74 -9.60 9.84
N PHE A 257 -20.12 -10.61 9.06
CA PHE A 257 -20.01 -12.03 9.39
C PHE A 257 -19.49 -12.78 8.15
N TYR A 258 -18.18 -12.82 8.03
CA TYR A 258 -17.55 -13.70 7.05
C TYR A 258 -17.63 -15.16 7.55
N ARG A 259 -17.57 -16.11 6.61
CA ARG A 259 -17.82 -17.56 6.79
C ARG A 259 -17.38 -18.12 8.16
N PRO A 260 -18.16 -19.00 8.79
CA PRO A 260 -17.75 -19.62 10.03
C PRO A 260 -16.57 -20.57 9.78
N TYR A 261 -15.40 -20.15 10.13
CA TYR A 261 -14.24 -21.03 10.24
C TYR A 261 -14.27 -21.71 11.63
N ILE A 262 -13.83 -22.94 11.72
CA ILE A 262 -13.97 -23.74 12.95
C ILE A 262 -12.59 -23.94 13.65
N ASN A 263 -11.63 -23.05 13.45
CA ASN A 263 -10.28 -23.21 14.03
C ASN A 263 -9.65 -21.89 14.47
N VAL A 264 -8.43 -21.96 15.01
CA VAL A 264 -7.69 -20.77 15.52
C VAL A 264 -7.48 -19.70 14.45
N TYR A 265 -7.42 -20.07 13.17
CA TYR A 265 -7.27 -19.13 12.07
C TYR A 265 -8.48 -18.21 11.93
N ASP A 266 -9.67 -18.68 12.28
CA ASP A 266 -10.88 -17.88 12.26
C ASP A 266 -10.80 -16.67 13.18
N LEU A 267 -10.16 -16.85 14.33
CA LEU A 267 -9.96 -15.73 15.25
C LEU A 267 -9.07 -14.65 14.63
N ILE A 268 -8.11 -15.03 13.80
CA ILE A 268 -7.14 -14.11 13.19
C ILE A 268 -7.72 -13.47 11.93
N TYR A 269 -8.27 -14.26 11.03
CA TYR A 269 -8.77 -13.78 9.73
C TYR A 269 -10.14 -13.10 9.85
N ASN A 270 -11.08 -13.66 10.60
CA ASN A 270 -12.36 -13.01 10.89
C ASN A 270 -12.18 -11.73 11.69
N TYR A 271 -11.20 -11.69 12.58
CA TYR A 271 -10.85 -10.48 13.29
C TYR A 271 -10.42 -9.37 12.30
N GLY A 272 -9.59 -9.69 11.31
CA GLY A 272 -9.21 -8.75 10.25
C GLY A 272 -10.43 -8.20 9.51
N ASN A 273 -11.38 -9.05 9.14
CA ASN A 273 -12.61 -8.66 8.46
C ASN A 273 -13.54 -7.80 9.34
N ASN A 274 -13.58 -8.05 10.65
CA ASN A 274 -14.37 -7.28 11.59
C ASN A 274 -13.73 -5.95 12.02
N LEU A 275 -12.47 -5.69 11.61
CA LEU A 275 -11.81 -4.42 11.92
C LEU A 275 -12.50 -3.23 11.26
N VAL A 276 -13.02 -3.38 10.04
CA VAL A 276 -13.68 -2.29 9.33
C VAL A 276 -14.94 -1.80 10.05
N PRO A 277 -15.91 -2.66 10.41
CA PRO A 277 -17.06 -2.26 11.23
C PRO A 277 -16.65 -1.66 12.58
N LEU A 278 -15.67 -2.26 13.26
CA LEU A 278 -15.15 -1.75 14.52
C LEU A 278 -14.53 -0.36 14.36
N PHE A 279 -13.78 -0.14 13.31
CA PHE A 279 -13.22 1.16 12.94
C PHE A 279 -14.31 2.23 12.79
N PHE A 280 -15.37 1.92 12.04
CA PHE A 280 -16.50 2.84 11.86
C PHE A 280 -17.24 3.11 13.17
N LEU A 281 -17.52 2.06 13.96
CA LEU A 281 -18.16 2.21 15.27
C LEU A 281 -17.35 3.14 16.19
N LEU A 282 -16.06 2.91 16.31
CA LEU A 282 -15.16 3.73 17.12
C LEU A 282 -15.07 5.18 16.62
N THR A 283 -15.06 5.34 15.30
CA THR A 283 -15.08 6.67 14.65
C THR A 283 -16.38 7.42 14.97
N ILE A 284 -17.54 6.74 14.87
CA ILE A 284 -18.84 7.33 15.24
C ILE A 284 -18.88 7.71 16.72
N VAL A 285 -18.38 6.86 17.61
CA VAL A 285 -18.28 7.18 19.05
C VAL A 285 -17.40 8.42 19.28
N GLY A 286 -16.28 8.54 18.58
CA GLY A 286 -15.41 9.72 18.65
C GLY A 286 -16.07 10.98 18.12
N LEU A 287 -16.76 10.90 16.99
CA LEU A 287 -17.56 12.00 16.42
C LEU A 287 -18.66 12.46 17.38
N TRP A 288 -19.40 11.52 17.93
CA TRP A 288 -20.44 11.81 18.93
C TRP A 288 -19.87 12.53 20.16
N TYR A 289 -18.73 12.07 20.67
CA TYR A 289 -18.07 12.71 21.80
C TYR A 289 -17.64 14.15 21.50
N LEU A 290 -17.03 14.39 20.36
CA LEU A 290 -16.58 15.73 19.95
C LEU A 290 -17.76 16.67 19.69
N SER A 291 -18.86 16.15 19.14
CA SER A 291 -20.12 16.89 18.96
C SER A 291 -20.68 17.38 20.29
N ARG A 292 -20.80 16.49 21.28
CA ARG A 292 -21.28 16.81 22.62
C ARG A 292 -20.42 17.86 23.36
N ARG A 293 -19.15 17.94 23.03
CA ARG A 293 -18.18 18.88 23.61
C ARG A 293 -18.03 20.19 22.81
N SER A 294 -18.85 20.40 21.80
CA SER A 294 -18.76 21.57 20.88
C SER A 294 -17.36 21.71 20.21
N ARG A 295 -16.57 20.64 20.17
CA ARG A 295 -15.25 20.64 19.58
C ARG A 295 -15.22 20.11 18.15
N LEU A 296 -16.32 19.58 17.64
CA LEU A 296 -16.40 19.01 16.30
C LEU A 296 -15.99 20.01 15.21
N LYS A 297 -16.27 21.30 15.41
CA LYS A 297 -15.88 22.38 14.47
C LYS A 297 -14.38 22.37 14.13
N ILE A 298 -13.50 21.97 15.07
CA ILE A 298 -12.05 21.92 14.84
C ILE A 298 -11.70 20.79 13.87
N PHE A 299 -12.50 19.73 13.85
CA PHE A 299 -12.24 18.51 13.11
C PHE A 299 -13.01 18.41 11.79
N VAL A 300 -13.81 19.41 11.43
CA VAL A 300 -14.60 19.43 10.19
C VAL A 300 -13.72 19.20 8.96
N ILE A 301 -12.49 19.74 8.96
CA ILE A 301 -11.57 19.61 7.83
C ILE A 301 -11.20 18.15 7.53
N TYR A 302 -11.12 17.27 8.55
CA TYR A 302 -10.85 15.85 8.37
C TYR A 302 -12.05 15.12 7.75
N ILE A 303 -13.27 15.52 8.12
CA ILE A 303 -14.50 15.02 7.51
C ILE A 303 -14.56 15.46 6.04
N CYS A 304 -14.22 16.73 5.75
CA CYS A 304 -14.12 17.24 4.39
C CYS A 304 -13.10 16.43 3.57
N LEU A 305 -11.93 16.15 4.13
CA LEU A 305 -10.91 15.32 3.46
C LEU A 305 -11.42 13.92 3.17
N SER A 306 -12.03 13.25 4.15
CA SER A 306 -12.62 11.93 3.93
C SER A 306 -13.67 11.96 2.83
N PHE A 307 -14.52 12.98 2.81
CA PHE A 307 -15.57 13.16 1.80
C PHE A 307 -14.97 13.42 0.41
N ILE A 308 -13.95 14.27 0.29
CA ILE A 308 -13.19 14.48 -0.95
C ILE A 308 -12.66 13.14 -1.49
N LEU A 309 -12.03 12.35 -0.63
CA LEU A 309 -11.46 11.06 -1.01
C LEU A 309 -12.54 10.04 -1.41
N LEU A 310 -13.68 10.02 -0.72
CA LEU A 310 -14.81 9.16 -1.10
C LEU A 310 -15.40 9.56 -2.45
N ILE A 311 -15.51 10.85 -2.75
CA ILE A 311 -15.96 11.33 -4.06
C ILE A 311 -14.94 10.90 -5.14
N ASN A 312 -13.65 11.12 -4.91
CA ASN A 312 -12.61 10.66 -5.84
C ASN A 312 -12.69 9.14 -6.05
N TYR A 313 -12.88 8.35 -4.98
CA TYR A 313 -13.10 6.90 -5.07
C TYR A 313 -14.26 6.56 -6.01
N VAL A 314 -15.43 7.18 -5.79
CA VAL A 314 -16.63 6.94 -6.60
C VAL A 314 -16.37 7.27 -8.08
N PHE A 315 -15.71 8.39 -8.37
CA PHE A 315 -15.37 8.76 -9.74
C PHE A 315 -14.36 7.81 -10.37
N LEU A 316 -13.40 7.29 -9.62
CA LEU A 316 -12.44 6.31 -10.15
C LEU A 316 -13.10 4.96 -10.44
N VAL A 317 -13.99 4.49 -9.57
CA VAL A 317 -14.68 3.19 -9.76
C VAL A 317 -15.74 3.27 -10.84
N ALA A 318 -16.58 4.29 -10.81
CA ALA A 318 -17.72 4.38 -11.71
C ALA A 318 -17.40 5.09 -13.03
N GLY A 319 -16.56 6.11 -12.98
CA GLY A 319 -16.34 7.04 -14.11
C GLY A 319 -15.16 6.69 -15.00
N LEU A 320 -14.19 5.92 -14.53
CA LEU A 320 -12.99 5.57 -15.29
C LEU A 320 -12.89 4.07 -15.58
N SER A 321 -12.28 3.74 -16.71
CA SER A 321 -11.86 2.39 -17.08
C SER A 321 -10.36 2.40 -17.34
N PHE A 322 -9.64 1.45 -16.76
CA PHE A 322 -8.20 1.27 -16.93
C PHE A 322 -7.98 0.10 -17.89
N PHE A 323 -7.84 0.41 -19.18
CA PHE A 323 -7.82 -0.60 -20.25
C PHE A 323 -6.61 -1.55 -20.18
N ASN A 324 -5.54 -1.14 -19.53
CA ASN A 324 -4.34 -1.96 -19.33
C ASN A 324 -4.42 -2.88 -18.12
N LEU A 325 -5.42 -2.69 -17.25
CA LEU A 325 -5.59 -3.51 -16.06
C LEU A 325 -6.59 -4.63 -16.32
N LEU A 326 -6.31 -5.79 -15.74
CA LEU A 326 -7.27 -6.90 -15.71
C LEU A 326 -8.57 -6.49 -15.03
N SER A 327 -9.65 -7.21 -15.29
CA SER A 327 -10.94 -6.96 -14.63
C SER A 327 -10.83 -7.03 -13.10
N SER A 328 -10.03 -7.95 -12.57
CA SER A 328 -9.72 -8.11 -11.16
C SER A 328 -8.88 -6.96 -10.57
N GLU A 329 -8.09 -6.29 -11.41
CA GLU A 329 -7.17 -5.21 -10.99
C GLU A 329 -7.78 -3.80 -11.08
N GLN A 330 -8.98 -3.64 -11.67
CA GLN A 330 -9.65 -2.33 -11.81
C GLN A 330 -9.83 -1.61 -10.47
N GLN A 331 -9.91 -2.34 -9.37
CA GLN A 331 -10.11 -1.81 -8.01
C GLN A 331 -8.81 -1.39 -7.30
N ILE A 332 -7.63 -1.66 -7.85
CA ILE A 332 -6.34 -1.41 -7.16
C ILE A 332 -6.18 0.06 -6.78
N TYR A 333 -6.37 0.99 -7.72
CA TYR A 333 -6.25 2.42 -7.43
C TYR A 333 -7.38 2.95 -6.53
N PRO A 334 -8.66 2.64 -6.79
CA PRO A 334 -9.74 3.01 -5.89
C PRO A 334 -9.56 2.52 -4.45
N ALA A 335 -9.16 1.26 -4.24
CA ALA A 335 -8.94 0.72 -2.89
C ALA A 335 -7.89 1.51 -2.09
N ARG A 336 -6.84 1.99 -2.75
CA ARG A 336 -5.82 2.87 -2.13
C ARG A 336 -6.41 4.19 -1.67
N ILE A 337 -7.35 4.78 -2.44
CA ILE A 337 -8.05 6.03 -2.05
C ILE A 337 -8.97 5.80 -0.85
N LEU A 338 -9.66 4.67 -0.84
CA LEU A 338 -10.52 4.30 0.29
C LEU A 338 -9.68 4.16 1.59
N SER A 339 -8.49 3.58 1.51
CA SER A 339 -7.55 3.51 2.64
C SER A 339 -7.12 4.91 3.13
N LEU A 340 -6.82 5.85 2.22
CA LEU A 340 -6.50 7.23 2.59
C LEU A 340 -7.69 7.94 3.25
N SER A 341 -8.93 7.66 2.79
CA SER A 341 -10.14 8.17 3.44
C SER A 341 -10.26 7.66 4.87
N ALA A 342 -10.01 6.37 5.12
CA ALA A 342 -9.98 5.82 6.46
C ALA A 342 -8.88 6.48 7.33
N TYR A 343 -7.70 6.74 6.78
CA TYR A 343 -6.62 7.42 7.52
C TYR A 343 -7.02 8.84 7.96
N SER A 344 -7.81 9.57 7.17
CA SER A 344 -8.31 10.89 7.54
C SER A 344 -9.25 10.87 8.75
N LEU A 345 -9.89 9.73 9.02
CA LEU A 345 -10.81 9.53 10.15
C LEU A 345 -10.14 9.03 11.44
N LEU A 346 -8.86 8.67 11.40
CA LEU A 346 -8.12 8.18 12.57
C LEU A 346 -8.15 9.11 13.79
N PRO A 347 -8.12 10.43 13.67
CA PRO A 347 -8.28 11.30 14.84
C PRO A 347 -9.56 11.02 15.63
N PHE A 348 -10.68 10.75 14.96
CA PHE A 348 -11.95 10.42 15.61
C PHE A 348 -11.90 9.06 16.30
N LEU A 349 -11.28 8.05 15.63
CA LEU A 349 -11.07 6.73 16.21
C LEU A 349 -10.28 6.81 17.51
N VAL A 350 -9.22 7.61 17.56
CA VAL A 350 -8.43 7.83 18.79
C VAL A 350 -9.27 8.40 19.92
N PHE A 351 -10.18 9.35 19.63
CA PHE A 351 -11.13 9.84 20.62
C PHE A 351 -12.11 8.76 21.09
N GLY A 352 -12.62 7.94 20.19
CA GLY A 352 -13.51 6.81 20.53
C GLY A 352 -12.83 5.81 21.45
N LEU A 353 -11.61 5.38 21.11
CA LEU A 353 -10.79 4.49 21.93
C LEU A 353 -10.52 5.09 23.33
N TYR A 354 -10.19 6.38 23.37
CA TYR A 354 -9.92 7.05 24.64
C TYR A 354 -11.14 7.03 25.59
N LEU A 355 -12.33 7.24 25.06
CA LEU A 355 -13.57 7.19 25.84
C LEU A 355 -13.84 5.79 26.39
N ILE A 356 -13.69 4.77 25.54
CA ILE A 356 -13.90 3.38 25.96
C ILE A 356 -12.90 3.01 27.05
N LEU A 357 -11.62 3.32 26.86
CA LEU A 357 -10.59 3.08 27.87
C LEU A 357 -10.88 3.79 29.19
N GLN A 358 -11.36 5.03 29.16
CA GLN A 358 -11.73 5.73 30.39
C GLN A 358 -12.83 5.02 31.18
N LYS A 359 -13.84 4.47 30.49
CA LYS A 359 -14.94 3.73 31.13
C LYS A 359 -14.50 2.36 31.65
N VAL A 360 -13.73 1.63 30.83
CA VAL A 360 -13.25 0.27 31.18
C VAL A 360 -12.29 0.30 32.38
N ILE A 361 -11.46 1.34 32.48
CA ILE A 361 -10.52 1.49 33.62
C ILE A 361 -11.25 1.63 34.95
N GLN A 362 -12.45 2.17 34.97
CA GLN A 362 -13.24 2.31 36.20
C GLN A 362 -13.67 0.93 36.75
N GLN A 363 -13.70 -0.10 35.89
CA GLN A 363 -14.04 -1.49 36.23
C GLN A 363 -12.76 -2.34 36.30
N LYS A 364 -12.03 -2.29 37.42
CA LYS A 364 -10.67 -2.82 37.57
C LYS A 364 -10.45 -4.25 37.05
N GLY A 365 -11.27 -5.21 37.44
CA GLY A 365 -11.11 -6.62 37.04
C GLY A 365 -11.37 -6.83 35.54
N LEU A 366 -12.46 -6.31 35.01
CA LEU A 366 -12.80 -6.37 33.59
C LEU A 366 -11.75 -5.69 32.74
N PHE A 367 -11.22 -4.55 33.20
CA PHE A 367 -10.18 -3.83 32.48
C PHE A 367 -8.91 -4.67 32.31
N ILE A 368 -8.42 -5.32 33.36
CA ILE A 368 -7.22 -6.17 33.28
C ILE A 368 -7.45 -7.32 32.32
N LEU A 369 -8.60 -7.99 32.37
CA LEU A 369 -8.95 -9.07 31.46
C LEU A 369 -8.99 -8.59 30.00
N LEU A 370 -9.70 -7.51 29.72
CA LEU A 370 -9.80 -6.94 28.37
C LEU A 370 -8.44 -6.47 27.84
N LEU A 371 -7.64 -5.80 28.66
CA LEU A 371 -6.31 -5.36 28.27
C LEU A 371 -5.40 -6.55 27.95
N THR A 372 -5.45 -7.61 28.75
CA THR A 372 -4.66 -8.84 28.51
C THR A 372 -5.09 -9.51 27.21
N ALA A 373 -6.40 -9.66 26.97
CA ALA A 373 -6.94 -10.22 25.74
C ALA A 373 -6.56 -9.38 24.51
N LEU A 374 -6.75 -8.07 24.57
CA LEU A 374 -6.36 -7.16 23.48
C LEU A 374 -4.85 -7.17 23.23
N THR A 375 -4.04 -7.28 24.28
CA THR A 375 -2.58 -7.39 24.15
C THR A 375 -2.20 -8.68 23.43
N ALA A 376 -2.79 -9.80 23.84
CA ALA A 376 -2.54 -11.09 23.22
C ALA A 376 -2.95 -11.07 21.73
N LEU A 377 -4.15 -10.59 21.44
CA LEU A 377 -4.64 -10.44 20.07
C LEU A 377 -3.75 -9.54 19.22
N ALA A 378 -3.37 -8.34 19.73
CA ALA A 378 -2.54 -7.40 18.99
C ALA A 378 -1.17 -8.00 18.65
N LEU A 379 -0.52 -8.62 19.63
CA LEU A 379 0.78 -9.28 19.44
C LEU A 379 0.67 -10.44 18.44
N THR A 380 -0.30 -11.33 18.64
CA THR A 380 -0.50 -12.48 17.76
C THR A 380 -0.80 -12.02 16.34
N ASN A 381 -1.75 -11.08 16.18
CA ASN A 381 -2.15 -10.58 14.87
C ASN A 381 -0.99 -9.86 14.17
N SER A 382 -0.27 -8.98 14.87
CA SER A 382 0.82 -8.22 14.25
C SER A 382 1.96 -9.11 13.76
N PHE A 383 2.36 -10.12 14.54
CA PHE A 383 3.41 -11.05 14.13
C PHE A 383 2.91 -12.07 13.11
N TYR A 384 1.71 -12.60 13.29
CA TYR A 384 1.16 -13.58 12.37
C TYR A 384 0.91 -12.99 10.97
N LEU A 385 0.35 -11.77 10.87
CA LEU A 385 0.09 -11.11 9.60
C LEU A 385 1.34 -10.51 8.93
N SER A 386 2.36 -10.16 9.71
CA SER A 386 3.64 -9.67 9.16
C SER A 386 4.64 -10.79 8.86
N TYR A 387 4.43 -11.97 9.41
CA TYR A 387 5.27 -13.13 9.15
C TYR A 387 4.83 -13.83 7.86
N PRO A 388 5.77 -14.16 6.96
CA PRO A 388 5.48 -14.93 5.76
C PRO A 388 5.00 -16.33 6.15
N ARG A 389 3.74 -16.60 5.87
CA ARG A 389 3.09 -17.84 6.28
C ARG A 389 2.44 -18.55 5.11
N VAL A 390 2.37 -19.86 5.22
CA VAL A 390 1.53 -20.71 4.40
C VAL A 390 0.62 -21.47 5.35
N ASP A 391 -0.67 -21.37 5.16
CA ASP A 391 -1.69 -22.05 5.95
C ASP A 391 -2.88 -22.39 5.04
N GLN A 392 -3.98 -22.88 5.61
CA GLN A 392 -5.18 -23.28 4.85
C GLN A 392 -5.90 -22.10 4.14
N ILE A 393 -5.57 -20.87 4.45
CA ILE A 393 -6.17 -19.67 3.86
C ILE A 393 -5.17 -18.98 2.92
N THR A 394 -3.89 -18.97 3.30
CA THR A 394 -2.79 -18.45 2.51
C THR A 394 -1.98 -19.62 1.98
N GLU A 395 -2.40 -20.18 0.86
CA GLU A 395 -1.80 -21.38 0.27
C GLU A 395 -0.63 -21.06 -0.64
N ASP A 396 -0.59 -19.87 -1.23
CA ASP A 396 0.43 -19.50 -2.18
C ASP A 396 1.71 -18.97 -1.50
N HIS A 397 2.83 -19.21 -2.17
CA HIS A 397 4.14 -18.68 -1.79
C HIS A 397 4.45 -17.34 -2.48
N GLY A 398 3.44 -16.71 -3.06
CA GLY A 398 3.54 -15.57 -3.95
C GLY A 398 4.10 -14.27 -3.34
N TYR A 399 4.45 -14.27 -2.05
CA TYR A 399 4.93 -13.06 -1.36
C TYR A 399 6.42 -12.77 -1.55
N SER A 400 7.20 -13.69 -2.13
CA SER A 400 8.62 -13.45 -2.26
C SER A 400 9.27 -14.22 -3.39
N THR A 401 10.31 -13.59 -3.93
CA THR A 401 11.23 -14.24 -4.84
C THR A 401 12.13 -15.24 -4.08
N SER A 402 12.22 -16.45 -4.58
CA SER A 402 13.01 -17.53 -4.03
C SER A 402 14.43 -17.62 -4.66
N ALA A 403 15.32 -18.39 -4.03
CA ALA A 403 16.62 -18.69 -4.62
C ALA A 403 16.47 -19.51 -5.92
N THR A 404 15.44 -20.34 -6.03
CA THR A 404 15.12 -21.11 -7.24
C THR A 404 14.71 -20.19 -8.38
N ASP A 405 13.95 -19.11 -8.13
CA ASP A 405 13.58 -18.13 -9.16
C ASP A 405 14.81 -17.41 -9.70
N VAL A 406 15.75 -17.02 -8.83
CA VAL A 406 17.03 -16.43 -9.25
C VAL A 406 17.86 -17.43 -10.07
N LYS A 407 17.90 -18.72 -9.69
CA LYS A 407 18.55 -19.75 -10.48
C LYS A 407 17.89 -19.92 -11.84
N THR A 408 16.57 -19.90 -11.90
CA THR A 408 15.78 -20.00 -13.13
C THR A 408 16.13 -18.88 -14.11
N VAL A 409 16.18 -17.64 -13.64
CA VAL A 409 16.58 -16.48 -14.45
C VAL A 409 18.01 -16.63 -14.97
N ASN A 410 18.95 -16.99 -14.09
CA ASN A 410 20.35 -17.19 -14.49
C ASN A 410 20.51 -18.35 -15.48
N PHE A 411 19.76 -19.43 -15.33
CA PHE A 411 19.75 -20.54 -16.26
C PHE A 411 19.30 -20.10 -17.65
N LEU A 412 18.21 -19.35 -17.77
CA LEU A 412 17.72 -18.84 -19.05
C LEU A 412 18.71 -17.88 -19.71
N GLU A 413 19.34 -17.00 -18.96
CA GLU A 413 20.36 -16.09 -19.49
C GLU A 413 21.57 -16.85 -20.03
N GLN A 414 22.00 -17.93 -19.36
CA GLN A 414 23.07 -18.78 -19.81
C GLN A 414 22.67 -19.64 -21.02
N LEU A 415 21.45 -20.18 -21.04
CA LEU A 415 20.94 -21.01 -22.13
C LEU A 415 20.89 -20.22 -23.44
N ASN A 416 20.42 -18.99 -23.41
CA ASN A 416 20.25 -18.18 -24.61
C ASN A 416 21.54 -17.51 -25.10
N GLN A 417 22.59 -17.41 -24.29
CA GLN A 417 23.90 -16.85 -24.68
C GLN A 417 23.81 -15.47 -25.38
N GLY A 418 22.90 -14.62 -24.95
CA GLY A 418 22.66 -13.29 -25.51
C GLY A 418 21.72 -13.25 -26.72
N GLN A 419 21.19 -14.39 -27.17
CA GLN A 419 20.12 -14.39 -28.16
C GLN A 419 18.81 -13.83 -27.56
N PRO A 420 17.98 -13.15 -28.36
CA PRO A 420 16.72 -12.62 -27.92
C PRO A 420 15.77 -13.73 -27.45
N TYR A 421 15.15 -13.55 -26.30
CA TYR A 421 14.11 -14.42 -25.77
C TYR A 421 13.11 -13.62 -24.94
N VAL A 422 11.90 -14.11 -24.80
CA VAL A 422 10.83 -13.56 -23.98
C VAL A 422 10.30 -14.63 -23.04
N VAL A 423 9.94 -14.22 -21.85
CA VAL A 423 9.43 -15.12 -20.81
C VAL A 423 8.00 -14.73 -20.44
N LEU A 424 7.16 -15.72 -20.27
CA LEU A 424 5.85 -15.63 -19.62
C LEU A 424 5.96 -16.33 -18.26
N ALA A 425 5.85 -15.59 -17.18
CA ALA A 425 6.05 -16.13 -15.82
C ALA A 425 5.27 -15.35 -14.77
N ALA A 426 5.09 -15.97 -13.61
CA ALA A 426 4.53 -15.34 -12.43
C ALA A 426 5.43 -14.23 -11.88
N GLN A 427 4.84 -13.35 -11.08
CA GLN A 427 5.50 -12.19 -10.48
C GLN A 427 6.83 -12.50 -9.75
N PRO A 428 6.99 -13.59 -8.94
CA PRO A 428 8.27 -13.89 -8.27
C PRO A 428 9.45 -14.05 -9.23
N ILE A 429 9.22 -14.68 -10.37
CA ILE A 429 10.26 -14.91 -11.37
C ILE A 429 10.60 -13.61 -12.09
N SER A 430 9.58 -12.81 -12.42
CA SER A 430 9.77 -11.48 -13.00
C SER A 430 10.53 -10.54 -12.06
N ALA A 431 10.23 -10.57 -10.77
CA ALA A 431 10.98 -9.84 -9.76
C ALA A 431 12.43 -10.30 -9.65
N ALA A 432 12.68 -11.63 -9.75
CA ALA A 432 14.03 -12.19 -9.82
C ALA A 432 14.80 -11.68 -11.04
N ALA A 433 14.14 -11.60 -12.20
CA ALA A 433 14.73 -11.07 -13.43
C ALA A 433 15.11 -9.59 -13.30
N ILE A 434 14.19 -8.75 -12.81
CA ILE A 434 14.45 -7.32 -12.57
C ILE A 434 15.62 -7.15 -11.59
N LYS A 435 15.64 -7.92 -10.50
CA LYS A 435 16.71 -7.86 -9.50
C LYS A 435 18.07 -8.27 -10.07
N THR A 436 18.10 -9.31 -10.90
CA THR A 436 19.35 -9.95 -11.36
C THR A 436 19.90 -9.27 -12.59
N LEU A 437 19.04 -8.93 -13.55
CA LEU A 437 19.39 -8.43 -14.87
C LEU A 437 19.10 -6.92 -15.03
N GLY A 438 18.32 -6.33 -14.12
CA GLY A 438 17.88 -4.96 -14.25
C GLY A 438 16.97 -4.75 -15.45
N PHE A 439 16.84 -3.50 -15.90
CA PHE A 439 16.07 -3.14 -17.10
C PHE A 439 16.92 -3.26 -18.36
N LYS A 440 17.45 -4.46 -18.60
CA LYS A 440 18.48 -4.70 -19.63
C LYS A 440 17.88 -4.90 -21.02
N TYR A 441 16.81 -5.70 -21.14
CA TYR A 441 16.26 -6.10 -22.42
C TYR A 441 14.83 -5.62 -22.63
N TYR A 442 14.61 -4.94 -23.77
CA TYR A 442 13.29 -4.52 -24.25
C TYR A 442 13.15 -4.88 -25.72
N TYR A 443 12.03 -5.50 -26.07
CA TYR A 443 11.69 -5.87 -27.44
C TYR A 443 10.38 -5.18 -27.82
N ASN A 444 10.41 -4.34 -28.83
CA ASN A 444 9.28 -3.50 -29.25
C ASN A 444 8.60 -2.71 -28.10
N GLY A 445 9.40 -2.28 -27.12
CA GLY A 445 8.90 -1.55 -25.94
C GLY A 445 8.42 -2.42 -24.78
N PHE A 446 8.37 -3.74 -24.95
CA PHE A 446 8.06 -4.70 -23.87
C PHE A 446 9.33 -5.14 -23.16
N TYR A 447 9.30 -5.12 -21.84
CA TYR A 447 10.33 -5.77 -21.04
C TYR A 447 10.21 -7.29 -21.22
N PHE A 448 11.31 -7.99 -21.36
CA PHE A 448 11.33 -9.39 -21.76
C PHE A 448 10.82 -10.41 -20.71
N TYR A 449 10.51 -9.97 -19.49
CA TYR A 449 9.69 -10.65 -18.49
C TYR A 449 8.43 -9.86 -18.21
N PRO A 450 7.31 -10.50 -17.81
CA PRO A 450 6.09 -9.78 -17.48
C PRO A 450 6.33 -8.86 -16.28
N VAL A 451 5.96 -7.59 -16.41
CA VAL A 451 5.91 -6.70 -15.24
C VAL A 451 4.46 -6.70 -14.74
N PRO A 452 4.24 -6.99 -13.45
CA PRO A 452 2.90 -6.99 -12.89
C PRO A 452 2.20 -5.64 -13.06
N THR A 453 0.87 -5.69 -13.11
CA THR A 453 -0.06 -4.57 -13.33
C THR A 453 -0.03 -4.01 -14.76
N GLY A 454 -0.84 -4.62 -15.61
CA GLY A 454 -1.30 -4.04 -16.86
C GLY A 454 -0.40 -4.21 -18.07
N GLU A 455 0.65 -4.98 -18.01
CA GLU A 455 1.42 -5.30 -19.22
C GLU A 455 0.82 -6.50 -19.98
N ARG A 456 0.79 -6.38 -21.32
CA ARG A 456 0.19 -7.40 -22.18
C ARG A 456 0.85 -8.78 -22.02
N LEU A 457 2.15 -8.85 -21.74
CA LEU A 457 2.83 -10.13 -21.49
C LEU A 457 2.34 -10.81 -20.20
N TYR A 458 1.98 -10.03 -19.18
CA TYR A 458 1.40 -10.60 -17.96
C TYR A 458 -0.01 -11.16 -18.20
N GLN A 459 -0.82 -10.49 -18.99
CA GLN A 459 -2.12 -11.01 -19.41
C GLN A 459 -1.97 -12.32 -20.19
N LEU A 460 -1.01 -12.41 -21.12
CA LEU A 460 -0.73 -13.63 -21.88
C LEU A 460 -0.20 -14.77 -20.99
N TYR A 461 0.54 -14.45 -19.92
CA TYR A 461 0.87 -15.43 -18.90
C TYR A 461 -0.40 -15.98 -18.21
N GLU A 462 -1.31 -15.09 -17.80
CA GLU A 462 -2.55 -15.50 -17.15
C GLU A 462 -3.49 -16.26 -18.08
N ASP A 463 -3.53 -15.91 -19.37
CA ASP A 463 -4.29 -16.63 -20.37
C ASP A 463 -3.87 -18.11 -20.45
N LEU A 464 -2.58 -18.43 -20.30
CA LEU A 464 -2.08 -19.80 -20.22
C LEU A 464 -2.30 -20.43 -18.84
N ALA A 465 -2.04 -19.68 -17.78
CA ALA A 465 -2.02 -20.22 -16.43
C ALA A 465 -3.41 -20.38 -15.79
N TYR A 466 -4.40 -19.57 -16.21
CA TYR A 466 -5.75 -19.56 -15.63
C TYR A 466 -6.87 -19.86 -16.63
N ASN A 467 -6.75 -19.34 -17.86
CA ASN A 467 -7.86 -19.31 -18.79
C ASN A 467 -7.84 -20.50 -19.77
N ASN A 468 -6.82 -21.36 -19.71
CA ASN A 468 -6.65 -22.52 -20.62
C ASN A 468 -6.69 -22.11 -22.11
N GLU A 469 -6.21 -20.93 -22.45
CA GLU A 469 -6.12 -20.49 -23.84
C GLU A 469 -5.14 -21.38 -24.62
N LYS A 470 -5.36 -21.48 -25.94
CA LYS A 470 -4.51 -22.32 -26.78
C LYS A 470 -3.07 -21.79 -26.80
N THR A 471 -2.14 -22.62 -26.37
CA THR A 471 -0.71 -22.27 -26.30
C THR A 471 -0.18 -21.68 -27.61
N ALA A 472 -0.55 -22.27 -28.76
CA ALA A 472 -0.13 -21.79 -30.07
C ALA A 472 -0.55 -20.34 -30.36
N ASP A 473 -1.79 -19.96 -30.00
CA ASP A 473 -2.33 -18.62 -30.22
C ASP A 473 -1.64 -17.59 -29.31
N VAL A 474 -1.40 -17.96 -28.07
CA VAL A 474 -0.68 -17.12 -27.10
C VAL A 474 0.77 -16.90 -27.57
N MET A 475 1.49 -17.97 -27.95
CA MET A 475 2.87 -17.86 -28.42
C MET A 475 2.98 -17.04 -29.70
N ALA A 476 2.05 -17.20 -30.65
CA ALA A 476 1.97 -16.36 -31.84
C ALA A 476 1.78 -14.88 -31.50
N THR A 477 0.91 -14.60 -30.51
CA THR A 477 0.67 -13.22 -30.03
C THR A 477 1.91 -12.62 -29.38
N VAL A 478 2.64 -13.37 -28.54
CA VAL A 478 3.90 -12.92 -27.92
C VAL A 478 4.92 -12.56 -29.00
N ARG A 479 5.10 -13.43 -29.98
CA ARG A 479 6.05 -13.23 -31.11
C ARG A 479 5.66 -11.99 -31.94
N TYR A 480 4.38 -11.83 -32.24
CA TYR A 480 3.89 -10.66 -32.95
C TYR A 480 4.17 -9.35 -32.19
N LEU A 481 3.92 -9.33 -30.88
CA LEU A 481 4.14 -8.14 -30.05
C LEU A 481 5.62 -7.78 -29.90
N THR A 482 6.45 -8.80 -29.64
CA THR A 482 7.85 -8.58 -29.27
C THR A 482 8.82 -8.68 -30.44
N GLY A 483 8.44 -9.36 -31.52
CA GLY A 483 9.34 -9.68 -32.63
C GLY A 483 10.38 -10.75 -32.30
N VAL A 484 10.19 -11.49 -31.19
CA VAL A 484 11.13 -12.53 -30.71
C VAL A 484 10.53 -13.91 -30.92
N ASN A 485 11.32 -14.83 -31.49
CA ASN A 485 10.86 -16.18 -31.83
C ASN A 485 10.87 -17.14 -30.63
N THR A 486 11.88 -17.04 -29.79
CA THR A 486 12.01 -17.92 -28.60
C THR A 486 11.20 -17.39 -27.44
N VAL A 487 10.21 -18.17 -27.02
CA VAL A 487 9.33 -17.82 -25.90
C VAL A 487 9.40 -18.92 -24.84
N TYR A 488 9.60 -18.54 -23.61
CA TYR A 488 9.55 -19.44 -22.46
C TYR A 488 8.28 -19.20 -21.65
N PHE A 489 7.61 -20.28 -21.28
CA PHE A 489 6.55 -20.26 -20.29
C PHE A 489 7.04 -20.95 -19.01
N ILE A 490 6.88 -20.32 -17.85
CA ILE A 490 7.40 -20.84 -16.58
C ILE A 490 6.27 -21.01 -15.59
N LEU A 491 6.16 -22.24 -15.06
CA LEU A 491 5.24 -22.59 -13.98
C LEU A 491 6.03 -22.97 -12.72
N THR A 492 5.48 -22.61 -11.57
CA THR A 492 6.00 -23.00 -10.26
C THR A 492 5.19 -24.16 -9.68
N ASP A 493 5.83 -25.02 -8.88
CA ASP A 493 5.20 -26.21 -8.29
C ASP A 493 4.04 -25.91 -7.35
N TYR A 494 4.02 -24.71 -6.76
CA TYR A 494 2.97 -24.27 -5.84
C TYR A 494 1.76 -23.61 -6.53
N TRP A 495 1.75 -23.55 -7.87
CA TRP A 495 0.60 -23.04 -8.60
C TRP A 495 -0.62 -23.95 -8.42
N PHE A 496 -1.83 -23.37 -8.32
CA PHE A 496 -3.05 -24.13 -7.93
C PHE A 496 -3.37 -25.34 -8.84
N ASN A 497 -3.02 -25.31 -10.12
CA ASN A 497 -3.18 -26.40 -11.10
C ASN A 497 -1.84 -26.85 -11.69
N ALA A 498 -0.74 -26.71 -10.93
CA ALA A 498 0.60 -26.95 -11.46
C ALA A 498 0.76 -28.32 -12.11
N SER A 499 0.29 -29.39 -11.48
CA SER A 499 0.47 -30.75 -11.97
C SER A 499 -0.11 -30.97 -13.37
N ASP A 500 -1.33 -30.49 -13.59
CA ASP A 500 -2.03 -30.69 -14.87
C ASP A 500 -1.43 -29.81 -15.97
N LEU A 501 -1.15 -28.55 -15.64
CA LEU A 501 -0.51 -27.62 -16.57
C LEU A 501 0.91 -28.05 -16.95
N ILE A 502 1.69 -28.57 -16.00
CA ILE A 502 3.02 -29.08 -16.27
C ILE A 502 2.98 -30.27 -17.25
N LEU A 503 2.03 -31.21 -17.08
CA LEU A 503 1.86 -32.31 -18.01
C LEU A 503 1.46 -31.80 -19.40
N GLN A 504 0.47 -30.93 -19.49
CA GLN A 504 0.00 -30.36 -20.76
C GLN A 504 1.12 -29.65 -21.53
N HIS A 505 1.92 -28.84 -20.83
CA HIS A 505 2.99 -28.07 -21.47
C HIS A 505 4.21 -28.91 -21.80
N LYS A 506 4.49 -30.03 -21.07
CA LYS A 506 5.53 -30.99 -21.43
C LYS A 506 5.27 -31.65 -22.78
N ASP A 507 4.01 -31.91 -23.11
CA ASP A 507 3.62 -32.55 -24.36
C ASP A 507 3.61 -31.59 -25.55
N SER A 508 3.45 -30.27 -25.28
CA SER A 508 3.32 -29.24 -26.32
C SER A 508 4.57 -28.40 -26.57
N ALA A 509 5.52 -28.37 -25.64
CA ALA A 509 6.75 -27.60 -25.77
C ALA A 509 7.83 -28.30 -26.62
N ASP A 510 8.64 -27.51 -27.30
CA ASP A 510 9.79 -28.03 -28.05
C ASP A 510 10.86 -28.62 -27.11
N HIS A 511 11.11 -27.92 -25.99
CA HIS A 511 11.99 -28.40 -24.91
C HIS A 511 11.39 -28.00 -23.56
N TRP A 512 11.74 -28.73 -22.51
CA TRP A 512 11.40 -28.36 -21.16
C TRP A 512 12.52 -28.65 -20.15
N TYR A 513 12.58 -27.86 -19.09
CA TYR A 513 13.61 -27.94 -18.05
C TYR A 513 12.95 -27.82 -16.68
N ALA A 514 13.58 -28.38 -15.64
CA ALA A 514 13.14 -28.25 -14.26
C ALA A 514 14.29 -27.73 -13.39
N ILE A 515 14.06 -26.67 -12.64
CA ILE A 515 15.04 -26.08 -11.74
C ILE A 515 14.64 -26.42 -10.29
N ASP A 516 15.53 -27.13 -9.60
CA ASP A 516 15.34 -27.64 -8.22
C ASP A 516 14.02 -28.44 -8.04
N GLY A 517 13.39 -28.93 -9.13
CA GLY A 517 12.08 -29.59 -9.09
C GLY A 517 10.91 -28.69 -8.75
N LYS A 518 11.11 -27.36 -8.71
CA LYS A 518 10.13 -26.36 -8.30
C LYS A 518 9.66 -25.47 -9.43
N ASN A 519 10.56 -25.03 -10.29
CA ASN A 519 10.24 -24.22 -11.45
C ASN A 519 10.38 -25.04 -12.72
N PHE A 520 9.32 -25.08 -13.52
CA PHE A 520 9.25 -25.81 -14.77
C PHE A 520 9.21 -24.81 -15.92
N ILE A 521 10.17 -24.92 -16.83
CA ILE A 521 10.39 -24.03 -17.96
C ILE A 521 10.00 -24.77 -19.23
N PHE A 522 9.14 -24.20 -20.03
CA PHE A 522 8.70 -24.73 -21.32
C PHE A 522 9.15 -23.79 -22.43
N GLU A 523 9.91 -24.31 -23.37
CA GLU A 523 10.49 -23.57 -24.48
C GLU A 523 9.65 -23.79 -25.73
N TYR A 524 9.33 -22.70 -26.42
CA TYR A 524 8.63 -22.70 -27.71
C TYR A 524 9.44 -21.91 -28.72
N VAL A 525 10.05 -22.62 -29.67
CA VAL A 525 10.82 -22.06 -30.77
C VAL A 525 10.02 -22.19 -32.05
N ASN A 526 10.12 -21.21 -32.95
CA ASN A 526 9.42 -21.26 -34.24
C ASN A 526 10.37 -21.69 -35.34
#